data_6ec2b58dcc7245a6714cd233bae39078
#
_entry.id   6ec2b58dcc7245a6714cd233bae39078
#
_cell.length_a   1.000
_cell.length_b   1.000
_cell.length_c   1.000
_cell.angle_alpha   90.00
_cell.angle_beta   90.00
_cell.angle_gamma   90.00
#
_symmetry.space_group_name_H-M   'P 1'
#
loop_
_entity.id
_entity.type
_entity.pdbx_description
1 polymer ?
#
loop_
_entity_poly.entity_id
_entity_poly.type
_entity_poly.pdbx_seq_one_letter_code
_entity_poly.pdbx_strand_id
1 'polypeptide(L)'
;ELCDLSSTEIIEITKRYLAIKAKHLVDNQYLHIARCNILRNPSLLIMFLNELQEFGIYERVDEYIDHYLSARDENDFYNLIIEGVEEEHGRDLTSQVLCLLAVTQTGLAENLLASHLSLPPIEWASLYGALRLLTIDIDGHIMLANQSLQKAVIQRYIGDRAKKES
;
A
#
# COMPACT_ATOMS: atom_id res chain seq x y z
N GLU A 1 -2.48 14.23 16.42
CA GLU A 1 -1.91 14.78 15.17
C GLU A 1 -0.49 14.21 15.01
N LEU A 2 -0.28 13.38 14.00
CA LEU A 2 1.06 12.86 13.69
C LEU A 2 1.87 14.00 13.07
N CYS A 3 2.96 14.36 13.73
CA CYS A 3 3.88 15.36 13.18
C CYS A 3 4.68 14.78 12.01
N ASP A 4 4.95 15.63 11.02
CA ASP A 4 5.83 15.28 9.90
C ASP A 4 7.24 14.94 10.39
N LEU A 5 7.81 13.89 9.82
CA LEU A 5 9.18 13.46 10.11
C LEU A 5 10.22 14.38 9.47
N SER A 6 11.29 14.63 10.18
CA SER A 6 12.50 15.27 9.64
C SER A 6 13.29 14.30 8.75
N SER A 7 14.14 14.83 7.88
CA SER A 7 15.02 13.99 7.05
C SER A 7 15.91 13.06 7.87
N THR A 8 16.40 13.51 9.01
CA THR A 8 17.24 12.70 9.92
C THR A 8 16.44 11.53 10.51
N GLU A 9 15.22 11.79 10.96
CA GLU A 9 14.31 10.74 11.48
C GLU A 9 13.96 9.72 10.40
N ILE A 10 13.67 10.16 9.16
CA ILE A 10 13.40 9.25 8.04
C ILE A 10 14.60 8.32 7.80
N ILE A 11 15.81 8.83 7.76
CA ILE A 11 17.01 8.02 7.57
C ILE A 11 17.17 7.01 8.70
N GLU A 12 17.01 7.44 9.95
CA GLU A 12 17.16 6.57 11.10
C GLU A 12 16.11 5.45 11.13
N ILE A 13 14.85 5.80 10.90
CA ILE A 13 13.74 4.82 10.82
C ILE A 13 14.00 3.84 9.69
N THR A 14 14.37 4.33 8.50
CA THR A 14 14.67 3.48 7.35
C THR A 14 15.77 2.48 7.64
N LYS A 15 16.87 2.93 8.23
CA LYS A 15 18.00 2.05 8.62
C LYS A 15 17.57 0.97 9.60
N ARG A 16 16.87 1.35 10.66
CA ARG A 16 16.40 0.40 11.69
C ARG A 16 15.40 -0.60 11.13
N TYR A 17 14.48 -0.12 10.30
CA TYR A 17 13.42 -0.96 9.72
C TYR A 17 13.98 -2.01 8.77
N LEU A 18 14.87 -1.62 7.87
CA LEU A 18 15.50 -2.54 6.91
C LEU A 18 16.46 -3.52 7.59
N ALA A 19 17.13 -3.10 8.68
CA ALA A 19 18.03 -3.95 9.44
C ALA A 19 17.32 -5.17 10.07
N ILE A 20 16.03 -5.09 10.35
CA ILE A 20 15.23 -6.22 10.88
C ILE A 20 15.33 -7.45 9.97
N LYS A 21 15.36 -7.23 8.65
CA LYS A 21 15.57 -8.30 7.65
C LYS A 21 16.98 -8.31 7.07
N ALA A 22 17.94 -7.76 7.79
CA ALA A 22 19.35 -7.70 7.39
C ALA A 22 19.55 -6.99 6.03
N LYS A 23 18.70 -6.02 5.69
CA LYS A 23 18.80 -5.22 4.47
C LYS A 23 19.47 -3.88 4.75
N HIS A 24 20.29 -3.43 3.82
CA HIS A 24 21.00 -2.14 3.87
C HIS A 24 20.93 -1.47 2.51
N LEU A 25 20.84 -0.15 2.54
CA LEU A 25 20.95 0.71 1.36
C LEU A 25 22.28 1.44 1.36
N VAL A 26 22.67 2.02 0.24
CA VAL A 26 23.80 2.94 0.18
C VAL A 26 23.37 4.36 0.59
N ASP A 27 24.33 5.19 0.99
CA ASP A 27 24.03 6.52 1.56
C ASP A 27 23.19 7.41 0.63
N ASN A 28 23.42 7.35 -0.67
CA ASN A 28 22.64 8.11 -1.66
C ASN A 28 21.17 7.69 -1.70
N GLN A 29 20.87 6.41 -1.50
CA GLN A 29 19.50 5.89 -1.45
C GLN A 29 18.78 6.38 -0.20
N TYR A 30 19.44 6.37 0.96
CA TYR A 30 18.87 6.94 2.20
C TYR A 30 18.57 8.43 2.04
N LEU A 31 19.48 9.20 1.45
CA LEU A 31 19.27 10.62 1.20
C LEU A 31 18.14 10.90 0.21
N HIS A 32 18.01 10.06 -0.81
CA HIS A 32 16.95 10.17 -1.80
C HIS A 32 15.57 9.95 -1.16
N ILE A 33 15.43 8.93 -0.33
CA ILE A 33 14.22 8.65 0.44
C ILE A 33 13.89 9.81 1.40
N ALA A 34 14.88 10.31 2.12
CA ALA A 34 14.72 11.39 3.09
C ALA A 34 14.29 12.74 2.50
N ARG A 35 14.52 12.96 1.21
CA ARG A 35 14.11 14.17 0.48
C ARG A 35 12.66 14.13 -0.01
N CYS A 36 12.02 12.97 0.01
CA CYS A 36 10.65 12.83 -0.46
C CYS A 36 9.65 13.40 0.55
N ASN A 37 8.93 14.44 0.16
CA ASN A 37 7.96 15.12 1.03
C ASN A 37 6.82 14.21 1.50
N ILE A 38 6.36 13.29 0.66
CA ILE A 38 5.26 12.37 0.99
C ILE A 38 5.66 11.46 2.15
N LEU A 39 6.91 11.01 2.19
CA LEU A 39 7.42 10.10 3.20
C LEU A 39 7.69 10.79 4.56
N ARG A 40 7.46 12.09 4.67
CA ARG A 40 7.38 12.76 5.98
C ARG A 40 6.18 12.30 6.80
N ASN A 41 5.15 11.80 6.14
CA ASN A 41 4.04 11.14 6.80
C ASN A 41 4.50 9.76 7.29
N PRO A 42 4.49 9.50 8.62
CA PRO A 42 4.96 8.23 9.17
C PRO A 42 4.25 7.00 8.62
N SER A 43 2.95 7.09 8.36
CA SER A 43 2.15 5.98 7.82
C SER A 43 2.60 5.61 6.42
N LEU A 44 2.84 6.59 5.55
CA LEU A 44 3.32 6.37 4.18
C LEU A 44 4.76 5.86 4.16
N LEU A 45 5.60 6.37 5.06
CA LEU A 45 6.96 5.86 5.22
C LEU A 45 6.98 4.38 5.57
N ILE A 46 6.18 3.96 6.54
CA ILE A 46 6.08 2.53 6.93
C ILE A 46 5.56 1.67 5.79
N MET A 47 4.55 2.12 5.06
CA MET A 47 4.05 1.39 3.87
C MET A 47 5.14 1.22 2.81
N PHE A 48 5.86 2.29 2.50
CA PHE A 48 6.99 2.24 1.57
C PHE A 48 8.10 1.29 2.04
N LEU A 49 8.46 1.34 3.31
CA LEU A 49 9.49 0.48 3.89
C LEU A 49 9.08 -1.00 3.92
N ASN A 50 7.80 -1.30 4.11
CA ASN A 50 7.29 -2.66 3.98
C ASN A 50 7.47 -3.20 2.54
N GLU A 51 7.09 -2.40 1.55
CA GLU A 51 7.29 -2.73 0.13
C GLU A 51 8.76 -2.95 -0.20
N LEU A 52 9.61 -2.02 0.22
CA LEU A 52 11.05 -2.09 0.00
C LEU A 52 11.70 -3.28 0.72
N GLN A 53 11.19 -3.64 1.90
CA GLN A 53 11.69 -4.78 2.68
C GLN A 53 11.39 -6.12 2.00
N GLU A 54 10.25 -6.25 1.32
CA GLU A 54 9.88 -7.45 0.57
C GLU A 54 10.54 -7.53 -0.83
N PHE A 55 10.98 -6.39 -1.38
CA PHE A 55 11.63 -6.35 -2.69
C PHE A 55 12.97 -7.11 -2.66
N GLY A 56 13.09 -8.12 -3.50
CA GLY A 56 14.19 -9.09 -3.46
C GLY A 56 15.30 -8.89 -4.49
N ILE A 57 15.18 -7.92 -5.41
CA ILE A 57 16.12 -7.75 -6.54
C ILE A 57 17.03 -6.56 -6.28
N TYR A 58 18.22 -6.84 -5.75
CA TYR A 58 19.19 -5.82 -5.35
C TYR A 58 19.59 -4.88 -6.49
N GLU A 59 19.80 -5.40 -7.69
CA GLU A 59 20.23 -4.63 -8.86
C GLU A 59 19.17 -3.64 -9.35
N ARG A 60 17.94 -3.78 -8.93
CA ARG A 60 16.82 -2.94 -9.33
C ARG A 60 16.24 -2.08 -8.20
N VAL A 61 16.94 -2.02 -7.07
CA VAL A 61 16.48 -1.24 -5.90
C VAL A 61 16.30 0.24 -6.24
N ASP A 62 17.21 0.83 -7.00
CA ASP A 62 17.11 2.25 -7.39
C ASP A 62 15.85 2.52 -8.23
N GLU A 63 15.58 1.68 -9.22
CA GLU A 63 14.35 1.77 -10.04
C GLU A 63 13.09 1.64 -9.18
N TYR A 64 13.13 0.74 -8.21
CA TYR A 64 12.02 0.49 -7.30
C TYR A 64 11.76 1.66 -6.37
N ILE A 65 12.82 2.24 -5.80
CA ILE A 65 12.74 3.46 -4.99
C ILE A 65 12.18 4.60 -5.85
N ASP A 66 12.74 4.85 -7.03
CA ASP A 66 12.29 5.90 -7.95
C ASP A 66 10.83 5.77 -8.32
N HIS A 67 10.35 4.54 -8.55
CA HIS A 67 8.96 4.27 -8.86
C HIS A 67 8.01 4.78 -7.77
N TYR A 68 8.25 4.46 -6.50
CA TYR A 68 7.42 4.94 -5.39
C TYR A 68 7.61 6.43 -5.08
N LEU A 69 8.83 6.95 -5.23
CA LEU A 69 9.11 8.37 -5.00
C LEU A 69 8.60 9.28 -6.12
N SER A 70 8.15 8.72 -7.25
CA SER A 70 7.49 9.45 -8.33
C SER A 70 6.09 9.94 -7.97
N ALA A 71 5.47 9.41 -6.91
CA ALA A 71 4.18 9.85 -6.43
C ALA A 71 4.20 11.34 -6.04
N ARG A 72 3.24 12.10 -6.54
CA ARG A 72 3.14 13.54 -6.29
C ARG A 72 2.44 13.86 -4.97
N ASP A 73 1.54 12.98 -4.56
CA ASP A 73 0.74 13.11 -3.34
C ASP A 73 0.39 11.72 -2.76
N GLU A 74 -0.32 11.74 -1.66
CA GLU A 74 -0.77 10.53 -0.97
C GLU A 74 -1.67 9.64 -1.85
N ASN A 75 -2.55 10.27 -2.64
CA ASN A 75 -3.42 9.54 -3.56
C ASN A 75 -2.62 8.79 -4.65
N ASP A 76 -1.65 9.46 -5.26
CA ASP A 76 -0.74 8.83 -6.22
C ASP A 76 0.02 7.65 -5.59
N PHE A 77 0.48 7.81 -4.36
CA PHE A 77 1.20 6.76 -3.63
C PHE A 77 0.33 5.52 -3.40
N TYR A 78 -0.90 5.69 -2.95
CA TYR A 78 -1.84 4.56 -2.81
C TYR A 78 -2.13 3.89 -4.15
N ASN A 79 -2.26 4.65 -5.22
CA ASN A 79 -2.46 4.10 -6.55
C ASN A 79 -1.28 3.23 -7.00
N LEU A 80 -0.04 3.62 -6.72
CA LEU A 80 1.14 2.79 -7.02
C LEU A 80 1.13 1.46 -6.27
N ILE A 81 0.74 1.46 -4.99
CA ILE A 81 0.60 0.22 -4.22
C ILE A 81 -0.52 -0.66 -4.80
N ILE A 82 -1.67 -0.07 -5.11
CA ILE A 82 -2.81 -0.79 -5.69
C ILE A 82 -2.43 -1.39 -7.06
N GLU A 83 -1.70 -0.67 -7.89
CA GLU A 83 -1.19 -1.17 -9.17
C GLU A 83 -0.33 -2.42 -8.99
N GLY A 84 0.54 -2.45 -7.99
CA GLY A 84 1.33 -3.64 -7.66
C GLY A 84 0.46 -4.85 -7.32
N VAL A 85 -0.62 -4.65 -6.56
CA VAL A 85 -1.59 -5.72 -6.25
C VAL A 85 -2.35 -6.15 -7.51
N GLU A 86 -2.74 -5.21 -8.36
CA GLU A 86 -3.42 -5.50 -9.64
C GLU A 86 -2.53 -6.30 -10.61
N GLU A 87 -1.24 -6.01 -10.66
CA GLU A 87 -0.29 -6.75 -11.48
C GLU A 87 -0.14 -8.21 -11.02
N GLU A 88 -0.17 -8.44 -9.73
CA GLU A 88 -0.02 -9.78 -9.15
C GLU A 88 -1.32 -10.60 -9.18
N HIS A 89 -2.45 -9.99 -8.86
CA HIS A 89 -3.73 -10.68 -8.64
C HIS A 89 -4.82 -10.37 -9.69
N GLY A 90 -4.55 -9.47 -10.59
CA GLY A 90 -5.51 -9.00 -11.60
C GLY A 90 -6.38 -7.84 -11.12
N ARG A 91 -6.68 -6.94 -12.04
CA ARG A 91 -7.47 -5.72 -11.75
C ARG A 91 -8.90 -6.02 -11.29
N ASP A 92 -9.55 -6.99 -11.91
CA ASP A 92 -10.96 -7.30 -11.60
C ASP A 92 -11.13 -7.78 -10.16
N LEU A 93 -10.29 -8.70 -9.73
CA LEU A 93 -10.33 -9.23 -8.38
C LEU A 93 -9.94 -8.17 -7.35
N THR A 94 -8.87 -7.43 -7.59
CA THR A 94 -8.41 -6.34 -6.70
C THR A 94 -9.49 -5.28 -6.55
N SER A 95 -10.11 -4.86 -7.67
CA SER A 95 -11.19 -3.85 -7.63
C SER A 95 -12.43 -4.33 -6.86
N GLN A 96 -12.81 -5.59 -6.99
CA GLN A 96 -13.94 -6.16 -6.25
C GLN A 96 -13.72 -6.09 -4.75
N VAL A 97 -12.56 -6.55 -4.27
CA VAL A 97 -12.23 -6.52 -2.84
C VAL A 97 -12.18 -5.10 -2.31
N LEU A 98 -11.41 -4.23 -2.96
CA LEU A 98 -11.21 -2.85 -2.50
C LEU A 98 -12.52 -2.05 -2.53
N CYS A 99 -13.35 -2.21 -3.55
CA CYS A 99 -14.65 -1.55 -3.61
C CYS A 99 -15.60 -2.04 -2.51
N LEU A 100 -15.64 -3.34 -2.23
CA LEU A 100 -16.43 -3.88 -1.12
C LEU A 100 -16.00 -3.27 0.21
N LEU A 101 -14.70 -3.20 0.47
CA LEU A 101 -14.16 -2.59 1.68
C LEU A 101 -14.40 -1.09 1.75
N ALA A 102 -14.38 -0.40 0.60
CA ALA A 102 -14.59 1.04 0.54
C ALA A 102 -16.04 1.47 0.86
N VAL A 103 -17.02 0.62 0.56
CA VAL A 103 -18.44 0.94 0.81
C VAL A 103 -18.93 0.47 2.18
N THR A 104 -18.14 -0.33 2.90
CA THR A 104 -18.50 -0.77 4.25
C THR A 104 -17.93 0.18 5.29
N GLN A 105 -18.76 0.61 6.24
CA GLN A 105 -18.31 1.48 7.32
C GLN A 105 -17.68 0.71 8.48
N THR A 106 -18.12 -0.50 8.70
CA THR A 106 -17.71 -1.36 9.82
C THR A 106 -16.78 -2.51 9.42
N GLY A 107 -16.39 -2.55 8.15
CA GLY A 107 -15.60 -3.64 7.59
C GLY A 107 -16.41 -4.90 7.31
N LEU A 108 -15.74 -5.91 6.81
CA LEU A 108 -16.29 -7.22 6.49
C LEU A 108 -15.50 -8.33 7.15
N ALA A 109 -16.18 -9.35 7.65
CA ALA A 109 -15.51 -10.54 8.16
C ALA A 109 -14.75 -11.25 7.05
N GLU A 110 -13.57 -11.78 7.36
CA GLU A 110 -12.69 -12.43 6.38
C GLU A 110 -13.40 -13.57 5.62
N ASN A 111 -14.15 -14.40 6.34
CA ASN A 111 -14.90 -15.50 5.73
C ASN A 111 -15.99 -15.02 4.77
N LEU A 112 -16.61 -13.88 5.02
CA LEU A 112 -17.61 -13.29 4.11
C LEU A 112 -16.95 -12.77 2.83
N LEU A 113 -15.79 -12.13 2.95
CA LEU A 113 -15.02 -11.68 1.79
C LEU A 113 -14.59 -12.87 0.92
N ALA A 114 -13.95 -13.86 1.52
CA ALA A 114 -13.49 -15.05 0.80
C ALA A 114 -14.63 -15.80 0.11
N SER A 115 -15.77 -15.94 0.79
CA SER A 115 -16.98 -16.58 0.25
C SER A 115 -17.58 -15.78 -0.90
N HIS A 116 -17.69 -14.47 -0.76
CA HIS A 116 -18.23 -13.59 -1.80
C HIS A 116 -17.40 -13.63 -3.09
N LEU A 117 -16.08 -13.71 -2.95
CA LEU A 117 -15.15 -13.78 -4.08
C LEU A 117 -15.02 -15.18 -4.67
N SER A 118 -15.57 -16.20 -4.00
CA SER A 118 -15.48 -17.62 -4.40
C SER A 118 -14.04 -18.09 -4.67
N LEU A 119 -13.09 -17.59 -3.87
CA LEU A 119 -11.67 -17.93 -4.01
C LEU A 119 -11.30 -19.18 -3.22
N PRO A 120 -10.43 -20.03 -3.78
CA PRO A 120 -9.78 -21.08 -3.01
C PRO A 120 -8.96 -20.47 -1.84
N PRO A 121 -8.81 -21.19 -0.70
CA PRO A 121 -8.12 -20.66 0.47
C PRO A 121 -6.68 -20.17 0.20
N ILE A 122 -5.97 -20.83 -0.70
CA ILE A 122 -4.60 -20.46 -1.09
C ILE A 122 -4.56 -19.12 -1.84
N GLU A 123 -5.50 -18.94 -2.78
CA GLU A 123 -5.58 -17.68 -3.54
C GLU A 123 -6.05 -16.53 -2.65
N TRP A 124 -7.00 -16.79 -1.76
CA TRP A 124 -7.41 -15.79 -0.77
C TRP A 124 -6.26 -15.39 0.14
N ALA A 125 -5.50 -16.34 0.67
CA ALA A 125 -4.35 -16.04 1.55
C ALA A 125 -3.28 -15.19 0.84
N SER A 126 -3.02 -15.47 -0.44
CA SER A 126 -2.08 -14.69 -1.26
C SER A 126 -2.58 -13.27 -1.47
N LEU A 127 -3.83 -13.09 -1.88
CA LEU A 127 -4.44 -11.78 -2.07
C LEU A 127 -4.51 -10.98 -0.76
N TYR A 128 -4.93 -11.62 0.33
CA TYR A 128 -5.00 -10.96 1.64
C TYR A 128 -3.61 -10.52 2.12
N GLY A 129 -2.59 -11.33 1.89
CA GLY A 129 -1.19 -10.95 2.16
C GLY A 129 -0.75 -9.71 1.39
N ALA A 130 -1.11 -9.60 0.11
CA ALA A 130 -0.82 -8.44 -0.71
C ALA A 130 -1.59 -7.18 -0.27
N LEU A 131 -2.81 -7.35 0.26
CA LEU A 131 -3.65 -6.25 0.75
C LEU A 131 -3.31 -5.81 2.18
N ARG A 132 -2.42 -6.49 2.88
CA ARG A 132 -2.12 -6.26 4.31
C ARG A 132 -1.73 -4.81 4.62
N LEU A 133 -1.03 -4.14 3.71
CA LEU A 133 -0.65 -2.73 3.89
C LEU A 133 -1.80 -1.75 3.71
N LEU A 134 -2.82 -2.15 2.98
CA LEU A 134 -3.99 -1.34 2.67
C LEU A 134 -5.15 -1.58 3.64
N THR A 135 -5.05 -2.58 4.49
CA THR A 135 -6.15 -3.00 5.37
C THR A 135 -5.73 -3.06 6.83
N ILE A 136 -6.73 -2.93 7.70
CA ILE A 136 -6.62 -3.22 9.13
C ILE A 136 -7.68 -4.24 9.52
N ASP A 137 -7.38 -5.06 10.51
CA ASP A 137 -8.34 -5.99 11.11
C ASP A 137 -8.70 -5.49 12.50
N ILE A 138 -10.00 -5.27 12.72
CA ILE A 138 -10.54 -4.89 14.03
C ILE A 138 -11.60 -5.93 14.40
N ASP A 139 -11.32 -6.72 15.42
CA ASP A 139 -12.21 -7.76 15.92
C ASP A 139 -12.70 -8.75 14.85
N GLY A 140 -11.82 -9.13 13.93
CA GLY A 140 -12.12 -10.05 12.84
C GLY A 140 -12.83 -9.41 11.63
N HIS A 141 -12.96 -8.09 11.63
CA HIS A 141 -13.50 -7.34 10.49
C HIS A 141 -12.39 -6.59 9.75
N ILE A 142 -12.25 -6.88 8.48
CA ILE A 142 -11.26 -6.26 7.60
C ILE A 142 -11.82 -4.94 7.06
N MET A 143 -11.05 -3.88 7.20
CA MET A 143 -11.39 -2.52 6.76
C MET A 143 -10.22 -1.93 5.98
N LEU A 144 -10.47 -0.91 5.16
CA LEU A 144 -9.40 -0.08 4.61
C LEU A 144 -8.71 0.71 5.74
N ALA A 145 -7.40 0.88 5.63
CA ALA A 145 -6.56 1.40 6.71
C ALA A 145 -6.94 2.83 7.16
N ASN A 146 -7.41 3.66 6.24
CA ASN A 146 -7.80 5.05 6.54
C ASN A 146 -8.74 5.63 5.48
N GLN A 147 -9.26 6.84 5.77
CA GLN A 147 -10.19 7.53 4.88
C GLN A 147 -9.54 8.03 3.58
N SER A 148 -8.28 8.41 3.60
CA SER A 148 -7.57 8.85 2.40
C SER A 148 -7.45 7.72 1.38
N LEU A 149 -7.16 6.50 1.86
CA LEU A 149 -7.14 5.30 1.03
C LEU A 149 -8.55 4.97 0.50
N GLN A 150 -9.57 5.07 1.33
CA GLN A 150 -10.96 4.87 0.91
C GLN A 150 -11.34 5.81 -0.24
N LYS A 151 -10.99 7.09 -0.14
CA LYS A 151 -11.21 8.07 -1.22
C LYS A 151 -10.44 7.70 -2.49
N ALA A 152 -9.19 7.27 -2.36
CA ALA A 152 -8.37 6.84 -3.49
C ALA A 152 -9.00 5.64 -4.22
N VAL A 153 -9.50 4.65 -3.50
CA VAL A 153 -10.19 3.48 -4.06
C VAL A 153 -11.46 3.88 -4.79
N ILE A 154 -12.30 4.72 -4.16
CA ILE A 154 -13.54 5.20 -4.76
C ILE A 154 -13.25 5.98 -6.04
N GLN A 155 -12.28 6.88 -6.01
CA GLN A 155 -11.89 7.68 -7.16
C GLN A 155 -11.37 6.80 -8.31
N ARG A 156 -10.55 5.80 -8.01
CA ARG A 156 -9.95 4.91 -9.00
C ARG A 156 -10.98 4.02 -9.71
N TYR A 157 -11.85 3.38 -8.95
CA TYR A 157 -12.74 2.34 -9.49
C TYR A 157 -14.16 2.80 -9.76
N ILE A 158 -14.69 3.68 -8.93
CA ILE A 158 -16.08 4.14 -9.03
C ILE A 158 -16.14 5.42 -9.87
N GLY A 159 -15.22 6.35 -9.66
CA GLY A 159 -15.12 7.58 -10.44
C GLY A 159 -14.88 7.35 -11.94
N ASP A 160 -14.08 6.34 -12.27
CA ASP A 160 -13.81 5.98 -13.67
C ASP A 160 -14.99 5.32 -14.38
N ARG A 161 -15.86 4.62 -13.64
CA ARG A 161 -17.10 4.06 -14.21
C ARG A 161 -18.08 5.16 -14.61
N ALA A 162 -18.24 6.18 -13.79
CA ALA A 162 -19.11 7.33 -14.11
C ALA A 162 -18.65 8.08 -15.36
N LYS A 163 -17.33 8.11 -15.66
CA LYS A 163 -16.77 8.72 -16.88
C LYS A 163 -16.92 7.87 -18.13
N LYS A 164 -17.04 6.54 -18.00
CA LYS A 164 -17.22 5.62 -19.13
C LYS A 164 -18.68 5.46 -19.56
N GLU A 165 -19.63 5.76 -18.66
CA GLU A 165 -21.07 5.69 -18.93
C GLU A 165 -21.66 7.04 -19.38
N SER A 166 -20.86 8.08 -19.35
CA SER A 166 -21.18 9.38 -19.93
C SER A 166 -20.40 9.59 -21.21
#